data_77a62cabbe9f5bba11ddb4f561197340
#
_entry.id   77a62cabbe9f5bba11ddb4f561197340
#
_cell.length_a   1.000
_cell.length_b   1.000
_cell.length_c   1.000
_cell.angle_alpha   90.00
_cell.angle_beta   90.00
_cell.angle_gamma   90.00
#
_symmetry.space_group_name_H-M   'P 1'
#
loop_
_entity.id
_entity.type
_entity.pdbx_description
1 polymer ?
#
loop_
_entity_poly.entity_id
_entity_poly.type
_entity_poly.pdbx_seq_one_letter_code
_entity_poly.pdbx_strand_id
1 'polypeptide(L)'
;MIRIYTFTYAGDAQEAVACVRCARTALPEAVVTVVDDSAAPVPPEARRALVAHGARYRRSSFPRCGNLRGPECVRGIIATLAKGAADGDTVVKIDSDTALLSGGWVREMKHNGLALHAAGYRVPRNPSERSAYGNCYALSGRAARMAAEALECAAIPPLAPEDLTICRAVMDVCGRERVRL
;
A
#
# COMPACT_ATOMS: atom_id res chain seq x y z
N MET A 1 10.08 0.39 -12.45
CA MET A 1 8.74 -0.22 -12.72
C MET A 1 7.74 0.36 -11.73
N ILE A 2 6.43 0.41 -12.09
CA ILE A 2 5.35 0.75 -11.13
C ILE A 2 4.66 -0.56 -10.75
N ARG A 3 4.51 -0.79 -9.44
CA ARG A 3 3.83 -1.96 -8.85
C ARG A 3 2.71 -1.47 -7.96
N ILE A 4 1.50 -1.95 -8.17
CA ILE A 4 0.32 -1.61 -7.37
C ILE A 4 -0.09 -2.84 -6.60
N TYR A 5 -0.29 -2.68 -5.30
CA TYR A 5 -0.80 -3.72 -4.41
C TYR A 5 -2.13 -3.26 -3.82
N THR A 6 -3.17 -4.02 -4.10
CA THR A 6 -4.51 -3.82 -3.52
C THR A 6 -4.75 -4.90 -2.47
N PHE A 7 -5.08 -4.49 -1.25
CA PHE A 7 -5.39 -5.40 -0.15
C PHE A 7 -6.91 -5.52 0.00
N THR A 8 -7.43 -6.75 -0.10
CA THR A 8 -8.88 -7.01 -0.15
C THR A 8 -9.29 -8.19 0.73
N TYR A 9 -10.59 -8.40 0.85
CA TYR A 9 -11.22 -9.53 1.53
C TYR A 9 -12.64 -9.75 0.96
N ALA A 10 -13.35 -10.77 1.44
CA ALA A 10 -14.67 -11.15 0.94
C ALA A 10 -15.69 -9.98 0.93
N GLY A 11 -15.63 -9.09 1.93
CA GLY A 11 -16.53 -7.96 2.04
C GLY A 11 -16.39 -6.89 0.98
N ASP A 12 -15.19 -6.77 0.36
CA ASP A 12 -14.86 -5.73 -0.64
C ASP A 12 -14.74 -6.33 -2.06
N ALA A 13 -15.36 -7.46 -2.33
CA ALA A 13 -15.14 -8.20 -3.57
C ALA A 13 -15.47 -7.40 -4.85
N GLN A 14 -16.55 -6.63 -4.84
CA GLN A 14 -16.96 -5.80 -5.98
C GLN A 14 -16.10 -4.55 -6.11
N GLU A 15 -15.82 -3.90 -5.00
CA GLU A 15 -14.95 -2.73 -4.89
C GLU A 15 -13.55 -3.05 -5.38
N ALA A 16 -12.99 -4.22 -5.02
CA ALA A 16 -11.69 -4.67 -5.48
C ALA A 16 -11.62 -4.81 -7.01
N VAL A 17 -12.67 -5.30 -7.66
CA VAL A 17 -12.74 -5.39 -9.13
C VAL A 17 -12.76 -3.99 -9.74
N ALA A 18 -13.54 -3.06 -9.18
CA ALA A 18 -13.59 -1.68 -9.62
C ALA A 18 -12.24 -0.97 -9.42
N CYS A 19 -11.60 -1.16 -8.26
CA CYS A 19 -10.27 -0.64 -7.94
C CYS A 19 -9.23 -1.08 -8.98
N VAL A 20 -9.16 -2.38 -9.30
CA VAL A 20 -8.23 -2.92 -10.30
C VAL A 20 -8.47 -2.29 -11.67
N ARG A 21 -9.71 -2.15 -12.10
CA ARG A 21 -10.06 -1.48 -13.38
C ARG A 21 -9.58 -0.03 -13.41
N CYS A 22 -9.86 0.74 -12.36
CA CYS A 22 -9.39 2.12 -12.23
C CYS A 22 -7.86 2.21 -12.26
N ALA A 23 -7.17 1.34 -11.51
CA ALA A 23 -5.72 1.31 -11.46
C ALA A 23 -5.10 0.99 -12.85
N ARG A 24 -5.67 0.02 -13.57
CA ARG A 24 -5.25 -0.33 -14.93
C ARG A 24 -5.50 0.79 -15.95
N THR A 25 -6.56 1.57 -15.77
CA THR A 25 -6.84 2.74 -16.62
C THR A 25 -5.88 3.89 -16.33
N ALA A 26 -5.64 4.20 -15.05
CA ALA A 26 -4.79 5.32 -14.64
C ALA A 26 -3.29 5.06 -14.88
N LEU A 27 -2.85 3.79 -14.76
CA LEU A 27 -1.47 3.33 -14.87
C LEU A 27 -1.41 2.02 -15.69
N PRO A 28 -1.64 2.05 -17.01
CA PRO A 28 -1.66 0.84 -17.86
C PRO A 28 -0.32 0.09 -17.87
N GLU A 29 0.80 0.78 -17.61
CA GLU A 29 2.14 0.21 -17.50
C GLU A 29 2.42 -0.49 -16.16
N ALA A 30 1.56 -0.31 -15.16
CA ALA A 30 1.79 -0.87 -13.82
C ALA A 30 1.49 -2.36 -13.75
N VAL A 31 2.22 -3.07 -12.90
CA VAL A 31 1.87 -4.44 -12.48
C VAL A 31 0.95 -4.34 -11.27
N VAL A 32 -0.32 -4.72 -11.46
CA VAL A 32 -1.32 -4.74 -10.38
C VAL A 32 -1.34 -6.12 -9.72
N THR A 33 -1.21 -6.17 -8.41
CA THR A 33 -1.30 -7.40 -7.60
C THR A 33 -2.38 -7.24 -6.55
N VAL A 34 -3.34 -8.13 -6.55
CA VAL A 34 -4.35 -8.25 -5.48
C VAL A 34 -3.81 -9.18 -4.41
N VAL A 35 -3.80 -8.70 -3.17
CA VAL A 35 -3.42 -9.44 -1.97
C VAL A 35 -4.69 -9.67 -1.17
N ASP A 36 -5.22 -10.88 -1.26
CA ASP A 36 -6.51 -11.26 -0.67
C ASP A 36 -6.32 -11.85 0.72
N ASP A 37 -7.22 -11.52 1.64
CA ASP A 37 -7.17 -12.06 3.00
C ASP A 37 -7.33 -13.59 3.00
N SER A 38 -6.39 -14.27 3.65
CA SER A 38 -6.43 -15.74 3.74
C SER A 38 -7.57 -16.26 4.59
N ALA A 39 -8.02 -15.50 5.59
CA ALA A 39 -9.09 -15.89 6.52
C ALA A 39 -10.48 -15.67 5.92
N ALA A 40 -10.66 -14.61 5.12
CA ALA A 40 -11.92 -14.23 4.50
C ALA A 40 -11.73 -13.87 3.02
N PRO A 41 -11.40 -14.84 2.16
CA PRO A 41 -11.06 -14.56 0.77
C PRO A 41 -12.26 -14.15 -0.07
N VAL A 42 -12.00 -13.34 -1.11
CA VAL A 42 -13.03 -13.00 -2.10
C VAL A 42 -13.60 -14.28 -2.76
N PRO A 43 -14.89 -14.24 -3.16
CA PRO A 43 -15.52 -15.36 -3.85
C PRO A 43 -14.80 -15.72 -5.17
N PRO A 44 -14.88 -16.98 -5.63
CA PRO A 44 -14.20 -17.44 -6.85
C PRO A 44 -14.54 -16.63 -8.10
N GLU A 45 -15.76 -16.13 -8.24
CA GLU A 45 -16.19 -15.28 -9.36
C GLU A 45 -15.48 -13.91 -9.34
N ALA A 46 -15.35 -13.29 -8.17
CA ALA A 46 -14.60 -12.03 -8.03
C ALA A 46 -13.11 -12.26 -8.34
N ARG A 47 -12.51 -13.35 -7.86
CA ARG A 47 -11.14 -13.72 -8.20
C ARG A 47 -10.96 -13.87 -9.72
N ARG A 48 -11.89 -14.54 -10.40
CA ARG A 48 -11.84 -14.67 -11.87
C ARG A 48 -11.91 -13.30 -12.56
N ALA A 49 -12.80 -12.43 -12.09
CA ALA A 49 -12.92 -11.07 -12.61
C ALA A 49 -11.64 -10.24 -12.42
N LEU A 50 -11.03 -10.30 -11.23
CA LEU A 50 -9.76 -9.61 -10.94
C LEU A 50 -8.65 -10.05 -11.91
N VAL A 51 -8.50 -11.37 -12.15
CA VAL A 51 -7.51 -11.92 -13.07
C VAL A 51 -7.84 -11.54 -14.52
N ALA A 52 -9.11 -11.57 -14.93
CA ALA A 52 -9.56 -11.17 -16.25
C ALA A 52 -9.27 -9.68 -16.55
N HIS A 53 -9.25 -8.83 -15.52
CA HIS A 53 -8.82 -7.43 -15.63
C HIS A 53 -7.29 -7.24 -15.55
N GLY A 54 -6.51 -8.33 -15.61
CA GLY A 54 -5.06 -8.32 -15.70
C GLY A 54 -4.34 -8.16 -14.35
N ALA A 55 -5.01 -8.37 -13.22
CA ALA A 55 -4.35 -8.40 -11.94
C ALA A 55 -3.69 -9.76 -11.67
N ARG A 56 -2.52 -9.73 -11.04
CA ARG A 56 -1.95 -10.90 -10.38
C ARG A 56 -2.71 -11.11 -9.07
N TYR A 57 -3.00 -12.35 -8.71
CA TYR A 57 -3.73 -12.67 -7.49
C TYR A 57 -2.88 -13.54 -6.57
N ARG A 58 -2.88 -13.22 -5.27
CA ARG A 58 -2.29 -14.04 -4.23
C ARG A 58 -3.03 -13.88 -2.90
N ARG A 59 -2.90 -14.88 -2.03
CA ARG A 59 -3.33 -14.81 -0.63
C ARG A 59 -2.30 -14.11 0.23
N SER A 60 -2.76 -13.39 1.25
CA SER A 60 -1.88 -12.86 2.29
C SER A 60 -1.29 -13.99 3.13
N SER A 61 -0.09 -13.80 3.66
CA SER A 61 0.52 -14.68 4.66
C SER A 61 0.40 -14.11 6.08
N PHE A 62 -0.41 -13.08 6.26
CA PHE A 62 -0.63 -12.39 7.51
C PHE A 62 -2.12 -12.04 7.66
N PRO A 63 -2.63 -11.90 8.90
CA PRO A 63 -4.01 -11.56 9.15
C PRO A 63 -4.28 -10.08 8.79
N ARG A 64 -5.45 -9.80 8.24
CA ARG A 64 -5.89 -8.42 7.96
C ARG A 64 -6.11 -7.61 9.25
N CYS A 65 -6.50 -8.24 10.35
CA CYS A 65 -6.77 -7.60 11.65
C CYS A 65 -7.72 -6.38 11.53
N GLY A 66 -8.90 -6.60 10.98
CA GLY A 66 -9.89 -5.55 10.75
C GLY A 66 -9.43 -4.53 9.71
N ASN A 67 -9.30 -3.27 10.08
CA ASN A 67 -8.88 -2.20 9.16
C ASN A 67 -7.35 -2.06 9.08
N LEU A 68 -6.65 -3.13 8.76
CA LEU A 68 -5.20 -3.15 8.53
C LEU A 68 -4.40 -2.58 9.73
N ARG A 69 -4.57 -3.18 10.91
CA ARG A 69 -3.95 -2.73 12.16
C ARG A 69 -3.11 -3.81 12.81
N GLY A 70 -2.22 -3.37 13.70
CA GLY A 70 -1.41 -4.23 14.54
C GLY A 70 -0.14 -4.74 13.88
N PRO A 71 0.77 -5.31 14.69
CA PRO A 71 2.15 -5.59 14.29
C PRO A 71 2.26 -6.57 13.13
N GLU A 72 1.53 -7.66 13.13
CA GLU A 72 1.61 -8.68 12.07
C GLU A 72 1.10 -8.13 10.73
N CYS A 73 -0.01 -7.39 10.77
CA CYS A 73 -0.58 -6.78 9.57
C CYS A 73 0.35 -5.72 8.99
N VAL A 74 0.86 -4.79 9.82
CA VAL A 74 1.78 -3.74 9.40
C VAL A 74 3.05 -4.33 8.77
N ARG A 75 3.68 -5.31 9.45
CA ARG A 75 4.87 -6.00 8.91
C ARG A 75 4.55 -6.75 7.62
N GLY A 76 3.41 -7.43 7.57
CA GLY A 76 2.99 -8.17 6.38
C GLY A 76 2.76 -7.28 5.17
N ILE A 77 2.15 -6.10 5.36
CA ILE A 77 1.94 -5.11 4.30
C ILE A 77 3.29 -4.58 3.81
N ILE A 78 4.12 -4.04 4.69
CA ILE A 78 5.39 -3.44 4.26
C ILE A 78 6.34 -4.47 3.64
N ALA A 79 6.41 -5.70 4.17
CA ALA A 79 7.17 -6.79 3.57
C ALA A 79 6.63 -7.15 2.18
N THR A 80 5.30 -7.10 1.99
CA THR A 80 4.67 -7.30 0.69
C THR A 80 5.10 -6.24 -0.33
N LEU A 81 5.10 -4.97 0.07
CA LEU A 81 5.52 -3.84 -0.77
C LEU A 81 7.02 -3.89 -1.09
N ALA A 82 7.84 -4.29 -0.12
CA ALA A 82 9.30 -4.39 -0.26
C ALA A 82 9.74 -5.57 -1.14
N LYS A 83 8.97 -6.67 -1.13
CA LYS A 83 9.36 -7.93 -1.79
C LYS A 83 9.60 -7.78 -3.29
N GLY A 84 10.86 -7.94 -3.69
CA GLY A 84 11.28 -7.86 -5.09
C GLY A 84 11.19 -6.45 -5.70
N ALA A 85 11.05 -5.41 -4.89
CA ALA A 85 11.12 -4.03 -5.35
C ALA A 85 12.60 -3.61 -5.52
N ALA A 86 12.96 -3.17 -6.73
CA ALA A 86 14.25 -2.53 -6.99
C ALA A 86 14.25 -1.07 -6.50
N ASP A 87 15.43 -0.47 -6.31
CA ASP A 87 15.56 0.93 -5.85
C ASP A 87 14.80 1.93 -6.72
N GLY A 88 14.80 1.70 -8.04
CA GLY A 88 14.14 2.55 -9.01
C GLY A 88 12.66 2.22 -9.26
N ASP A 89 12.08 1.27 -8.52
CA ASP A 89 10.65 0.95 -8.59
C ASP A 89 9.84 1.97 -7.77
N THR A 90 8.59 2.16 -8.17
CA THR A 90 7.56 2.80 -7.34
C THR A 90 6.56 1.73 -6.95
N VAL A 91 6.31 1.57 -5.66
CA VAL A 91 5.33 0.62 -5.11
C VAL A 91 4.17 1.41 -4.50
N VAL A 92 2.96 1.08 -4.93
CA VAL A 92 1.73 1.76 -4.52
C VAL A 92 0.90 0.79 -3.68
N LYS A 93 0.52 1.20 -2.48
CA LYS A 93 -0.54 0.55 -1.72
C LYS A 93 -1.85 1.26 -2.01
N ILE A 94 -2.89 0.50 -2.26
CA ILE A 94 -4.24 1.04 -2.43
C ILE A 94 -5.24 0.11 -1.77
N ASP A 95 -6.22 0.67 -1.05
CA ASP A 95 -7.33 -0.10 -0.50
C ASP A 95 -8.30 -0.51 -1.59
N SER A 96 -8.94 -1.67 -1.40
CA SER A 96 -9.87 -2.25 -2.38
C SER A 96 -11.08 -1.35 -2.69
N ASP A 97 -11.49 -0.52 -1.74
CA ASP A 97 -12.60 0.43 -1.85
C ASP A 97 -12.19 1.82 -2.38
N THR A 98 -10.97 1.95 -2.88
CA THR A 98 -10.40 3.21 -3.38
C THR A 98 -10.23 3.18 -4.89
N ALA A 99 -10.62 4.26 -5.57
CA ALA A 99 -10.44 4.42 -7.01
C ALA A 99 -9.22 5.30 -7.33
N LEU A 100 -8.27 4.78 -8.09
CA LEU A 100 -7.15 5.57 -8.63
C LEU A 100 -7.61 6.28 -9.92
N LEU A 101 -7.90 7.58 -9.82
CA LEU A 101 -8.40 8.37 -10.95
C LEU A 101 -7.30 8.93 -11.85
N SER A 102 -6.07 9.09 -11.33
CA SER A 102 -4.93 9.61 -12.08
C SER A 102 -3.64 8.97 -11.60
N GLY A 103 -2.74 8.64 -12.53
CA GLY A 103 -1.41 8.09 -12.25
C GLY A 103 -0.29 9.13 -12.26
N GLY A 104 -0.57 10.41 -12.54
CA GLY A 104 0.45 11.46 -12.68
C GLY A 104 1.34 11.58 -11.45
N TRP A 105 0.75 11.68 -10.26
CA TRP A 105 1.44 11.83 -9.00
C TRP A 105 2.34 10.62 -8.65
N VAL A 106 1.97 9.42 -9.11
CA VAL A 106 2.81 8.21 -8.92
C VAL A 106 4.06 8.30 -9.80
N ARG A 107 3.92 8.77 -11.05
CA ARG A 107 5.05 8.94 -11.97
C ARG A 107 6.01 10.03 -11.49
N GLU A 108 5.48 11.10 -10.89
CA GLU A 108 6.26 12.20 -10.34
C GLU A 108 7.20 11.77 -9.21
N MET A 109 6.88 10.74 -8.44
CA MET A 109 7.73 10.26 -7.35
C MET A 109 9.16 10.01 -7.79
N LYS A 110 9.33 9.32 -8.93
CA LYS A 110 10.64 8.98 -9.47
C LYS A 110 11.43 10.22 -9.88
N HIS A 111 10.77 11.18 -10.52
CA HIS A 111 11.41 12.42 -10.96
C HIS A 111 11.82 13.32 -9.79
N ASN A 112 11.04 13.34 -8.72
CA ASN A 112 11.26 14.19 -7.56
C ASN A 112 12.10 13.52 -6.45
N GLY A 113 12.58 12.30 -6.64
CA GLY A 113 13.39 11.57 -5.65
C GLY A 113 12.68 11.33 -4.32
N LEU A 114 11.34 11.28 -4.32
CA LEU A 114 10.55 11.09 -3.11
C LEU A 114 10.65 9.66 -2.58
N ALA A 115 10.67 9.55 -1.25
CA ALA A 115 10.58 8.27 -0.55
C ALA A 115 9.11 7.83 -0.38
N LEU A 116 8.21 8.79 -0.09
CA LEU A 116 6.77 8.59 0.04
C LEU A 116 6.01 9.76 -0.58
N HIS A 117 4.88 9.47 -1.25
CA HIS A 117 3.91 10.44 -1.74
C HIS A 117 2.48 9.94 -1.48
N ALA A 118 1.66 10.76 -0.86
CA ALA A 118 0.27 10.46 -0.54
C ALA A 118 -0.55 11.74 -0.34
N ALA A 119 -1.87 11.62 -0.27
CA ALA A 119 -2.69 12.61 0.40
C ALA A 119 -2.41 12.54 1.91
N GLY A 120 -2.18 13.69 2.54
CA GLY A 120 -1.84 13.74 3.95
C GLY A 120 -2.98 14.24 4.84
N TYR A 121 -2.97 13.82 6.10
CA TYR A 121 -3.85 14.34 7.13
C TYR A 121 -3.06 14.73 8.39
N ARG A 122 -3.65 15.59 9.23
CA ARG A 122 -3.10 15.90 10.55
C ARG A 122 -3.51 14.81 11.54
N VAL A 123 -2.55 14.28 12.29
CA VAL A 123 -2.82 13.26 13.30
C VAL A 123 -3.66 13.88 14.43
N PRO A 124 -4.89 13.37 14.73
CA PRO A 124 -5.80 14.04 15.68
C PRO A 124 -5.22 14.26 17.07
N ARG A 125 -4.40 13.33 17.57
CA ARG A 125 -3.76 13.43 18.89
C ARG A 125 -2.43 14.18 18.88
N ASN A 126 -1.92 14.54 17.71
CA ASN A 126 -0.69 15.30 17.52
C ASN A 126 -0.82 16.19 16.28
N PRO A 127 -1.48 17.37 16.36
CA PRO A 127 -1.75 18.22 15.20
C PRO A 127 -0.51 18.78 14.49
N SER A 128 0.66 18.73 15.11
CA SER A 128 1.93 19.09 14.47
C SER A 128 2.45 17.98 13.56
N GLU A 129 1.93 16.76 13.69
CA GLU A 129 2.30 15.60 12.88
C GLU A 129 1.33 15.42 11.70
N ARG A 130 1.90 15.18 10.52
CA ARG A 130 1.15 14.75 9.33
C ARG A 130 1.47 13.30 9.03
N SER A 131 0.48 12.58 8.52
CA SER A 131 0.63 11.22 8.05
C SER A 131 -0.07 11.01 6.70
N ALA A 132 0.30 9.95 5.98
CA ALA A 132 -0.39 9.52 4.77
C ALA A 132 -1.78 9.00 5.10
N TYR A 133 -2.76 9.24 4.24
CA TYR A 133 -4.01 8.50 4.27
C TYR A 133 -3.76 7.05 3.85
N GLY A 134 -4.27 6.10 4.64
CA GLY A 134 -4.09 4.66 4.41
C GLY A 134 -4.74 4.15 3.14
N ASN A 135 -5.75 4.83 2.61
CA ASN A 135 -6.45 4.41 1.42
C ASN A 135 -5.57 4.33 0.15
N CYS A 136 -4.58 5.23 0.01
CA CYS A 136 -3.65 5.18 -1.11
C CYS A 136 -2.37 5.95 -0.82
N TYR A 137 -1.22 5.29 -0.93
CA TYR A 137 0.09 5.93 -0.89
C TYR A 137 1.10 5.19 -1.77
N ALA A 138 2.15 5.90 -2.18
CA ALA A 138 3.23 5.35 -2.96
C ALA A 138 4.57 5.50 -2.24
N LEU A 139 5.42 4.49 -2.36
CA LEU A 139 6.79 4.44 -1.82
C LEU A 139 7.78 4.22 -2.95
N SER A 140 8.99 4.76 -2.84
CA SER A 140 10.09 4.24 -3.65
C SER A 140 10.44 2.82 -3.18
N GLY A 141 10.90 1.95 -4.09
CA GLY A 141 11.27 0.59 -3.74
C GLY A 141 12.35 0.53 -2.65
N ARG A 142 13.29 1.50 -2.68
CA ARG A 142 14.30 1.66 -1.61
C ARG A 142 13.64 1.97 -0.25
N ALA A 143 12.71 2.94 -0.23
CA ALA A 143 12.02 3.31 1.02
C ALA A 143 11.19 2.15 1.58
N ALA A 144 10.53 1.38 0.71
CA ALA A 144 9.76 0.21 1.13
C ALA A 144 10.66 -0.84 1.81
N ARG A 145 11.86 -1.11 1.28
CA ARG A 145 12.79 -2.05 1.90
C ARG A 145 13.35 -1.52 3.22
N MET A 146 13.82 -0.27 3.26
CA MET A 146 14.35 0.32 4.49
C MET A 146 13.29 0.37 5.60
N ALA A 147 12.04 0.71 5.28
CA ALA A 147 10.95 0.68 6.25
C ALA A 147 10.61 -0.75 6.70
N ALA A 148 10.66 -1.74 5.80
CA ALA A 148 10.45 -3.13 6.17
C ALA A 148 11.51 -3.63 7.16
N GLU A 149 12.78 -3.36 6.90
CA GLU A 149 13.90 -3.68 7.80
C GLU A 149 13.74 -3.00 9.18
N ALA A 150 13.40 -1.69 9.19
CA ALA A 150 13.19 -0.95 10.43
C ALA A 150 12.02 -1.48 11.27
N LEU A 151 10.94 -1.93 10.61
CA LEU A 151 9.74 -2.43 11.28
C LEU A 151 9.82 -3.92 11.68
N GLU A 152 10.82 -4.66 11.23
CA GLU A 152 10.97 -6.08 11.54
C GLU A 152 11.08 -6.32 13.06
N CYS A 153 11.94 -5.54 13.73
CA CYS A 153 12.20 -5.62 15.17
C CYS A 153 11.55 -4.50 15.99
N ALA A 154 10.83 -3.57 15.36
CA ALA A 154 10.22 -2.45 16.06
C ALA A 154 9.07 -2.89 16.97
N ALA A 155 8.91 -2.24 18.12
CA ALA A 155 7.75 -2.39 18.98
C ALA A 155 6.55 -1.66 18.37
N ILE A 156 5.65 -2.41 17.74
CA ILE A 156 4.41 -1.87 17.13
C ILE A 156 3.25 -2.12 18.08
N PRO A 157 2.51 -1.07 18.52
CA PRO A 157 1.34 -1.26 19.37
C PRO A 157 0.27 -2.16 18.72
N PRO A 158 -0.50 -2.94 19.50
CA PRO A 158 -1.49 -3.90 18.99
C PRO A 158 -2.56 -3.32 18.06
N LEU A 159 -2.91 -2.04 18.23
CA LEU A 159 -3.93 -1.35 17.43
C LEU A 159 -3.34 -0.25 16.52
N ALA A 160 -2.02 -0.26 16.32
CA ALA A 160 -1.38 0.75 15.47
C ALA A 160 -1.92 0.67 14.03
N PRO A 161 -2.41 1.80 13.46
CA PRO A 161 -2.80 1.87 12.06
C PRO A 161 -1.59 1.65 11.15
N GLU A 162 -1.77 0.96 10.04
CA GLU A 162 -0.66 0.62 9.14
C GLU A 162 -0.07 1.87 8.47
N ASP A 163 -0.92 2.78 8.00
CA ASP A 163 -0.56 4.00 7.31
C ASP A 163 0.33 4.92 8.16
N LEU A 164 -0.11 5.18 9.40
CA LEU A 164 0.65 5.99 10.35
C LEU A 164 2.00 5.34 10.67
N THR A 165 2.00 4.03 10.92
CA THR A 165 3.21 3.29 11.32
C THR A 165 4.23 3.23 10.16
N ILE A 166 3.78 2.90 8.95
CA ILE A 166 4.65 2.86 7.78
C ILE A 166 5.14 4.26 7.40
N CYS A 167 4.26 5.27 7.43
CA CYS A 167 4.65 6.65 7.14
C CYS A 167 5.74 7.16 8.09
N ARG A 168 5.60 6.91 9.39
CA ARG A 168 6.63 7.24 10.40
C ARG A 168 7.94 6.53 10.11
N ALA A 169 7.90 5.22 9.90
CA ALA A 169 9.09 4.45 9.59
C ALA A 169 9.83 5.00 8.34
N VAL A 170 9.11 5.36 7.29
CA VAL A 170 9.71 5.98 6.09
C VAL A 170 10.32 7.34 6.42
N MET A 171 9.64 8.20 7.21
CA MET A 171 10.20 9.48 7.64
C MET A 171 11.50 9.32 8.44
N ASP A 172 11.54 8.31 9.32
CA ASP A 172 12.69 8.06 10.19
C ASP A 172 13.89 7.52 9.41
N VAL A 173 13.68 6.64 8.42
CA VAL A 173 14.79 6.02 7.67
C VAL A 173 15.20 6.78 6.41
N CYS A 174 14.31 7.59 5.83
CA CYS A 174 14.56 8.29 4.57
C CYS A 174 14.69 9.81 4.69
N GLY A 175 14.29 10.39 5.84
CA GLY A 175 14.19 11.83 6.05
C GLY A 175 12.82 12.39 5.66
N ARG A 176 12.34 13.35 6.47
CA ARG A 176 11.03 13.99 6.29
C ARG A 176 10.93 14.83 5.01
N GLU A 177 12.04 15.39 4.57
CA GLU A 177 12.16 16.21 3.36
C GLU A 177 11.88 15.40 2.07
N ARG A 178 11.97 14.06 2.15
CA ARG A 178 11.66 13.15 1.05
C ARG A 178 10.22 12.61 1.07
N VAL A 179 9.40 13.13 1.97
CA VAL A 179 8.00 12.74 2.13
C VAL A 179 7.08 13.90 1.72
N ARG A 180 6.18 13.66 0.76
CA ARG A 180 5.16 14.60 0.31
C ARG A 180 3.77 14.13 0.77
N LEU A 181 3.10 14.96 1.59
CA LEU A 181 1.77 14.71 2.16
C LEU A 181 0.84 15.88 1.88
#